data_028455bfed4ac1e9e85c017a0e6f5603
#
_entry.id   028455bfed4ac1e9e85c017a0e6f5603
#
_cell.length_a   1.000
_cell.length_b   1.000
_cell.length_c   1.000
_cell.angle_alpha   90.00
_cell.angle_beta   90.00
_cell.angle_gamma   90.00
#
_symmetry.space_group_name_H-M   'P 1'
#
loop_
_entity.id
_entity.type
_entity.pdbx_description
1 polymer ?
#
loop_
_entity_poly.entity_id
_entity_poly.type
_entity_poly.pdbx_seq_one_letter_code
_entity_poly.pdbx_strand_id
1 'polypeptide(L)'
;MQNDLKISFIGGGNMASALIGGLAGKLTAGANIHVVDINADALQKLSRQFGVTTAQQIDAAVGRSDVIVLAVKPQQMKDVVAHLQPHVKSQLVLSIAAGIRAVDLSRWMNGHSAIVRTMPNTPALIGQGITGMVAMSGVSQPQREAADAIMRAVGATVWLDDEALIDPVTAVSGSGPAYVYYFIEAMQQAAQELGLSAEQGTELAIATFVGASQLAAQSTEPISVLRERVTSKGGTTYAALASMESSGVKDAIARALKAAAARGKELGEEFGRD
;
A
#
# COMPACT_ATOMS: atom_id res chain seq x y z
N MET A 1 10.48 -16.41 -17.30
CA MET A 1 10.81 -15.30 -18.22
C MET A 1 10.72 -13.91 -17.56
N GLN A 2 11.05 -13.76 -16.25
CA GLN A 2 10.97 -12.47 -15.55
C GLN A 2 12.29 -12.08 -14.86
N ASN A 3 13.36 -12.86 -15.00
CA ASN A 3 14.62 -12.61 -14.29
C ASN A 3 15.43 -11.39 -14.81
N ASP A 4 14.99 -10.72 -15.88
CA ASP A 4 15.70 -9.62 -16.51
C ASP A 4 14.97 -8.26 -16.45
N LEU A 5 13.85 -8.18 -15.74
CA LEU A 5 13.09 -6.93 -15.62
C LEU A 5 13.93 -5.86 -14.91
N LYS A 6 14.16 -4.74 -15.59
CA LYS A 6 14.92 -3.60 -15.05
C LYS A 6 13.95 -2.61 -14.42
N ILE A 7 14.16 -2.32 -13.14
CA ILE A 7 13.26 -1.47 -12.35
C ILE A 7 14.05 -0.33 -11.73
N SER A 8 13.60 0.90 -11.94
CA SER A 8 14.12 2.06 -11.22
C SER A 8 13.11 2.52 -10.17
N PHE A 9 13.58 2.72 -8.95
CA PHE A 9 12.81 3.34 -7.88
C PHE A 9 13.24 4.80 -7.72
N ILE A 10 12.29 5.71 -7.80
CA ILE A 10 12.49 7.11 -7.46
C ILE A 10 11.95 7.32 -6.04
N GLY A 11 12.87 7.37 -5.08
CA GLY A 11 12.63 7.27 -3.64
C GLY A 11 12.99 5.91 -3.06
N GLY A 12 13.80 5.90 -1.99
CA GLY A 12 14.29 4.72 -1.26
C GLY A 12 13.67 4.57 0.14
N GLY A 13 12.46 5.09 0.37
CA GLY A 13 11.77 5.03 1.67
C GLY A 13 11.28 3.63 2.05
N ASN A 14 10.54 3.53 3.15
CA ASN A 14 10.10 2.25 3.74
C ASN A 14 9.33 1.37 2.74
N MET A 15 8.37 1.94 1.98
CA MET A 15 7.61 1.16 1.02
C MET A 15 8.45 0.70 -0.17
N ALA A 16 9.36 1.55 -0.67
CA ALA A 16 10.32 1.16 -1.69
C ALA A 16 11.23 0.03 -1.18
N SER A 17 11.74 0.13 0.04
CA SER A 17 12.56 -0.91 0.68
C SER A 17 11.81 -2.25 0.79
N ALA A 18 10.52 -2.23 1.16
CA ALA A 18 9.69 -3.43 1.20
C ALA A 18 9.57 -4.08 -0.19
N LEU A 19 9.21 -3.28 -1.20
CA LEU A 19 9.10 -3.75 -2.59
C LEU A 19 10.44 -4.32 -3.09
N ILE A 20 11.55 -3.60 -2.89
CA ILE A 20 12.90 -4.05 -3.28
C ILE A 20 13.23 -5.40 -2.61
N GLY A 21 12.95 -5.55 -1.32
CA GLY A 21 13.17 -6.81 -0.60
C GLY A 21 12.29 -7.96 -1.08
N GLY A 22 11.08 -7.65 -1.55
CA GLY A 22 10.20 -8.64 -2.19
C GLY A 22 10.64 -9.04 -3.60
N LEU A 23 11.32 -8.14 -4.32
CA LEU A 23 11.71 -8.29 -5.73
C LEU A 23 13.10 -8.88 -5.91
N ALA A 24 14.08 -8.40 -5.12
CA ALA A 24 15.49 -8.76 -5.29
C ALA A 24 15.74 -10.25 -5.03
N GLY A 25 16.27 -10.93 -6.03
CA GLY A 25 16.55 -12.38 -5.98
C GLY A 25 15.32 -13.28 -6.15
N LYS A 26 14.12 -12.71 -6.34
CA LYS A 26 12.86 -13.45 -6.57
C LYS A 26 12.27 -13.18 -7.94
N LEU A 27 11.94 -11.93 -8.25
CA LEU A 27 11.39 -11.50 -9.53
C LEU A 27 12.50 -11.05 -10.50
N THR A 28 13.51 -10.34 -9.98
CA THR A 28 14.67 -9.89 -10.75
C THR A 28 15.93 -9.88 -9.89
N ALA A 29 17.11 -9.85 -10.51
CA ALA A 29 18.37 -9.70 -9.78
C ALA A 29 18.48 -8.30 -9.15
N GLY A 30 19.10 -8.20 -7.96
CA GLY A 30 19.34 -6.90 -7.32
C GLY A 30 20.05 -5.89 -8.24
N ALA A 31 21.01 -6.35 -9.05
CA ALA A 31 21.73 -5.53 -10.02
C ALA A 31 20.83 -4.91 -11.13
N ASN A 32 19.62 -5.46 -11.35
CA ASN A 32 18.63 -4.92 -12.28
C ASN A 32 17.70 -3.89 -11.61
N ILE A 33 17.88 -3.66 -10.31
CA ILE A 33 17.12 -2.64 -9.56
C ILE A 33 18.04 -1.43 -9.36
N HIS A 34 17.58 -0.27 -9.79
CA HIS A 34 18.25 1.01 -9.59
C HIS A 34 17.44 1.89 -8.66
N VAL A 35 18.06 2.47 -7.63
CA VAL A 35 17.36 3.28 -6.63
C VAL A 35 17.94 4.69 -6.62
N VAL A 36 17.09 5.67 -6.78
CA VAL A 36 17.45 7.10 -6.70
C VAL A 36 16.82 7.69 -5.44
N ASP A 37 17.64 8.21 -4.54
CA ASP A 37 17.21 8.93 -3.34
C ASP A 37 18.28 9.96 -2.92
N ILE A 38 17.86 11.07 -2.34
CA ILE A 38 18.78 12.09 -1.80
C ILE A 38 19.52 11.62 -0.54
N ASN A 39 18.96 10.61 0.16
CA ASN A 39 19.51 10.08 1.40
C ASN A 39 20.57 9.00 1.13
N ALA A 40 21.85 9.38 1.23
CA ALA A 40 22.98 8.49 1.00
C ALA A 40 22.98 7.25 1.92
N ASP A 41 22.59 7.40 3.19
CA ASP A 41 22.58 6.30 4.17
C ASP A 41 21.51 5.25 3.80
N ALA A 42 20.32 5.71 3.38
CA ALA A 42 19.26 4.82 2.89
C ALA A 42 19.72 4.05 1.65
N LEU A 43 20.37 4.73 0.70
CA LEU A 43 20.92 4.12 -0.51
C LEU A 43 21.99 3.06 -0.18
N GLN A 44 22.91 3.38 0.73
CA GLN A 44 23.96 2.44 1.16
C GLN A 44 23.36 1.20 1.82
N LYS A 45 22.34 1.37 2.67
CA LYS A 45 21.63 0.25 3.31
C LYS A 45 20.98 -0.66 2.27
N LEU A 46 20.25 -0.10 1.31
CA LEU A 46 19.60 -0.85 0.23
C LEU A 46 20.61 -1.60 -0.64
N SER A 47 21.71 -0.94 -1.03
CA SER A 47 22.78 -1.55 -1.83
C SER A 47 23.44 -2.72 -1.10
N ARG A 48 23.77 -2.57 0.18
CA ARG A 48 24.37 -3.65 0.99
C ARG A 48 23.41 -4.83 1.19
N GLN A 49 22.14 -4.55 1.41
CA GLN A 49 21.15 -5.57 1.77
C GLN A 49 20.65 -6.34 0.53
N PHE A 50 20.48 -5.67 -0.61
CA PHE A 50 19.81 -6.23 -1.77
C PHE A 50 20.65 -6.25 -3.05
N GLY A 51 21.87 -5.71 -3.03
CA GLY A 51 22.76 -5.68 -4.20
C GLY A 51 22.27 -4.74 -5.32
N VAL A 52 21.43 -3.75 -4.98
CA VAL A 52 20.90 -2.78 -5.95
C VAL A 52 21.95 -1.72 -6.33
N THR A 53 21.80 -1.15 -7.52
CA THR A 53 22.56 0.04 -7.92
C THR A 53 21.87 1.30 -7.40
N THR A 54 22.64 2.34 -7.11
CA THR A 54 22.10 3.53 -6.45
C THR A 54 22.67 4.83 -7.04
N ALA A 55 21.86 5.89 -7.01
CA ALA A 55 22.27 7.25 -7.36
C ALA A 55 21.55 8.27 -6.45
N GLN A 56 22.21 9.43 -6.20
CA GLN A 56 21.60 10.52 -5.44
C GLN A 56 20.76 11.49 -6.31
N GLN A 57 20.86 11.34 -7.62
CA GLN A 57 20.11 12.13 -8.61
C GLN A 57 19.60 11.22 -9.72
N ILE A 58 18.52 11.64 -10.37
CA ILE A 58 17.98 10.96 -11.54
C ILE A 58 19.04 11.00 -12.64
N ASP A 59 19.37 9.83 -13.19
CA ASP A 59 20.44 9.66 -14.16
C ASP A 59 19.98 8.84 -15.39
N ALA A 60 20.89 8.61 -16.32
CA ALA A 60 20.62 7.85 -17.54
C ALA A 60 20.26 6.37 -17.29
N ALA A 61 20.52 5.81 -16.08
CA ALA A 61 20.14 4.44 -15.76
C ALA A 61 18.62 4.33 -15.66
N VAL A 62 17.94 5.35 -15.13
CA VAL A 62 16.46 5.41 -15.06
C VAL A 62 15.83 5.26 -16.46
N GLY A 63 16.41 5.94 -17.48
CA GLY A 63 15.92 5.86 -18.85
C GLY A 63 16.11 4.50 -19.54
N ARG A 64 16.86 3.57 -18.93
CA ARG A 64 17.11 2.20 -19.43
C ARG A 64 16.25 1.14 -18.72
N SER A 65 15.45 1.54 -17.76
CA SER A 65 14.53 0.62 -17.05
C SER A 65 13.29 0.31 -17.88
N ASP A 66 12.68 -0.82 -17.61
CA ASP A 66 11.38 -1.22 -18.16
C ASP A 66 10.24 -0.60 -17.33
N VAL A 67 10.47 -0.48 -16.02
CA VAL A 67 9.51 0.06 -15.06
C VAL A 67 10.18 1.12 -14.19
N ILE A 68 9.48 2.24 -13.99
CA ILE A 68 9.87 3.32 -13.07
C ILE A 68 8.84 3.36 -11.95
N VAL A 69 9.26 3.12 -10.71
CA VAL A 69 8.41 3.18 -9.52
C VAL A 69 8.57 4.54 -8.85
N LEU A 70 7.50 5.32 -8.78
CA LEU A 70 7.46 6.60 -8.07
C LEU A 70 7.11 6.35 -6.60
N ALA A 71 8.11 6.49 -5.73
CA ALA A 71 8.04 6.17 -4.30
C ALA A 71 8.43 7.35 -3.40
N VAL A 72 8.37 8.57 -3.91
CA VAL A 72 8.59 9.80 -3.15
C VAL A 72 7.31 10.28 -2.47
N LYS A 73 7.45 11.19 -1.51
CA LYS A 73 6.30 11.81 -0.84
C LYS A 73 5.47 12.63 -1.83
N PRO A 74 4.13 12.65 -1.71
CA PRO A 74 3.25 13.40 -2.61
C PRO A 74 3.66 14.86 -2.82
N GLN A 75 4.09 15.54 -1.76
CA GLN A 75 4.50 16.94 -1.80
C GLN A 75 5.73 17.22 -2.70
N GLN A 76 6.54 16.20 -2.96
CA GLN A 76 7.75 16.31 -3.79
C GLN A 76 7.50 15.80 -5.22
N MET A 77 6.34 15.20 -5.49
CA MET A 77 6.10 14.44 -6.71
C MET A 77 6.23 15.30 -7.97
N LYS A 78 5.65 16.49 -7.97
CA LYS A 78 5.66 17.39 -9.13
C LYS A 78 7.10 17.77 -9.53
N ASP A 79 7.93 18.18 -8.56
CA ASP A 79 9.32 18.55 -8.80
C ASP A 79 10.14 17.36 -9.27
N VAL A 80 9.96 16.21 -8.64
CA VAL A 80 10.65 14.97 -9.02
C VAL A 80 10.28 14.54 -10.43
N VAL A 81 9.00 14.59 -10.78
CA VAL A 81 8.51 14.24 -12.13
C VAL A 81 9.06 15.19 -13.19
N ALA A 82 9.21 16.48 -12.89
CA ALA A 82 9.84 17.43 -13.80
C ALA A 82 11.29 17.06 -14.15
N HIS A 83 12.07 16.57 -13.16
CA HIS A 83 13.43 16.06 -13.40
C HIS A 83 13.44 14.68 -14.07
N LEU A 84 12.42 13.87 -13.83
CA LEU A 84 12.29 12.53 -14.40
C LEU A 84 11.87 12.56 -15.88
N GLN A 85 11.04 13.52 -16.27
CA GLN A 85 10.39 13.60 -17.58
C GLN A 85 11.34 13.41 -18.77
N PRO A 86 12.56 14.01 -18.80
CA PRO A 86 13.49 13.80 -19.93
C PRO A 86 13.98 12.36 -20.10
N HIS A 87 13.83 11.52 -19.07
CA HIS A 87 14.26 10.11 -19.07
C HIS A 87 13.11 9.16 -19.40
N VAL A 88 11.84 9.64 -19.34
CA VAL A 88 10.64 8.83 -19.62
C VAL A 88 10.42 8.74 -21.12
N LYS A 89 10.24 7.51 -21.64
CA LYS A 89 9.93 7.22 -23.05
C LYS A 89 8.71 6.31 -23.14
N SER A 90 8.93 5.00 -23.12
CA SER A 90 7.89 3.95 -23.22
C SER A 90 7.78 3.09 -21.96
N GLN A 91 8.52 3.42 -20.92
CA GLN A 91 8.53 2.66 -19.66
C GLN A 91 7.16 2.69 -19.01
N LEU A 92 6.84 1.62 -18.30
CA LEU A 92 5.75 1.65 -17.34
C LEU A 92 6.12 2.56 -16.17
N VAL A 93 5.27 3.51 -15.84
CA VAL A 93 5.37 4.29 -14.61
C VAL A 93 4.39 3.72 -13.59
N LEU A 94 4.92 3.24 -12.47
CA LEU A 94 4.15 2.69 -11.35
C LEU A 94 4.19 3.67 -10.17
N SER A 95 3.08 4.30 -9.84
CA SER A 95 3.03 5.24 -8.71
C SER A 95 2.44 4.57 -7.48
N ILE A 96 3.16 4.66 -6.35
CA ILE A 96 2.68 4.22 -5.02
C ILE A 96 2.31 5.42 -4.12
N ALA A 97 2.28 6.62 -4.66
CA ALA A 97 2.04 7.84 -3.89
C ALA A 97 0.54 8.08 -3.64
N ALA A 98 0.18 8.23 -2.36
CA ALA A 98 -1.18 8.59 -1.98
C ALA A 98 -1.53 10.01 -2.48
N GLY A 99 -2.77 10.22 -2.94
CA GLY A 99 -3.27 11.54 -3.32
C GLY A 99 -2.68 12.12 -4.62
N ILE A 100 -1.92 11.34 -5.42
CA ILE A 100 -1.45 11.79 -6.74
C ILE A 100 -2.23 11.03 -7.82
N ARG A 101 -2.99 11.74 -8.64
CA ARG A 101 -3.80 11.13 -9.70
C ARG A 101 -2.96 10.79 -10.93
N ALA A 102 -3.33 9.72 -11.62
CA ALA A 102 -2.63 9.30 -12.83
C ALA A 102 -2.71 10.37 -13.95
N VAL A 103 -3.82 11.10 -14.04
CA VAL A 103 -3.98 12.21 -14.99
C VAL A 103 -3.01 13.37 -14.72
N ASP A 104 -2.71 13.67 -13.45
CA ASP A 104 -1.75 14.71 -13.09
C ASP A 104 -0.32 14.26 -13.41
N LEU A 105 0.04 13.02 -13.10
CA LEU A 105 1.31 12.43 -13.50
C LEU A 105 1.49 12.46 -15.02
N SER A 106 0.46 12.05 -15.78
CA SER A 106 0.47 12.11 -17.25
C SER A 106 0.73 13.52 -17.76
N ARG A 107 0.00 14.51 -17.21
CA ARG A 107 0.18 15.93 -17.58
C ARG A 107 1.61 16.41 -17.31
N TRP A 108 2.17 16.12 -16.14
CA TRP A 108 3.54 16.50 -15.77
C TRP A 108 4.62 15.75 -16.58
N MET A 109 4.27 14.62 -17.19
CA MET A 109 5.14 13.83 -18.07
C MET A 109 4.78 13.99 -19.57
N ASN A 110 4.29 15.17 -19.97
CA ASN A 110 3.98 15.52 -21.37
C ASN A 110 3.02 14.53 -22.07
N GLY A 111 2.02 14.03 -21.34
CA GLY A 111 1.01 13.11 -21.87
C GLY A 111 1.42 11.64 -21.85
N HIS A 112 2.46 11.27 -21.11
CA HIS A 112 2.81 9.86 -20.92
C HIS A 112 1.61 9.09 -20.32
N SER A 113 1.19 8.00 -20.97
CA SER A 113 -0.04 7.29 -20.62
C SER A 113 0.17 5.85 -20.13
N ALA A 114 1.41 5.34 -20.17
CA ALA A 114 1.73 4.02 -19.61
C ALA A 114 1.93 4.13 -18.07
N ILE A 115 0.85 4.50 -17.37
CA ILE A 115 0.86 4.73 -15.91
C ILE A 115 -0.10 3.76 -15.23
N VAL A 116 0.39 3.10 -14.18
CA VAL A 116 -0.41 2.37 -13.20
C VAL A 116 -0.32 3.10 -11.86
N ARG A 117 -1.47 3.56 -11.36
CA ARG A 117 -1.59 4.11 -10.01
C ARG A 117 -1.91 2.98 -9.04
N THR A 118 -1.20 2.94 -7.92
CA THR A 118 -1.39 1.89 -6.92
C THR A 118 -1.49 2.48 -5.53
N MET A 119 -2.20 1.78 -4.65
CA MET A 119 -2.29 2.12 -3.24
C MET A 119 -1.98 0.88 -2.39
N PRO A 120 -0.70 0.66 -2.07
CA PRO A 120 -0.26 -0.36 -1.12
C PRO A 120 -0.56 0.05 0.32
N ASN A 121 -0.32 -0.89 1.26
CA ASN A 121 -0.38 -0.60 2.68
C ASN A 121 0.84 -1.15 3.43
N THR A 122 1.04 -0.71 4.68
CA THR A 122 2.23 -1.01 5.47
C THR A 122 2.49 -2.50 5.78
N PRO A 123 1.51 -3.42 5.85
CA PRO A 123 1.79 -4.86 5.95
C PRO A 123 2.65 -5.43 4.80
N ALA A 124 2.82 -4.70 3.70
CA ALA A 124 3.80 -5.01 2.65
C ALA A 124 5.22 -5.21 3.19
N LEU A 125 5.59 -4.54 4.31
CA LEU A 125 6.89 -4.69 4.98
C LEU A 125 7.19 -6.13 5.43
N ILE A 126 6.15 -6.93 5.65
CA ILE A 126 6.24 -8.34 6.04
C ILE A 126 5.64 -9.28 4.97
N GLY A 127 5.45 -8.80 3.75
CA GLY A 127 4.89 -9.59 2.64
C GLY A 127 3.40 -9.90 2.75
N GLN A 128 2.67 -9.21 3.63
CA GLN A 128 1.23 -9.38 3.86
C GLN A 128 0.42 -8.13 3.48
N GLY A 129 0.93 -7.36 2.53
CA GLY A 129 0.24 -6.19 2.01
C GLY A 129 -0.97 -6.54 1.15
N ILE A 130 -1.79 -5.51 0.89
CA ILE A 130 -2.77 -5.52 -0.17
C ILE A 130 -2.66 -4.21 -0.94
N THR A 131 -2.76 -4.28 -2.27
CA THR A 131 -2.59 -3.12 -3.14
C THR A 131 -3.77 -2.98 -4.09
N GLY A 132 -4.49 -1.87 -4.03
CA GLY A 132 -5.40 -1.47 -5.10
C GLY A 132 -4.62 -0.90 -6.28
N MET A 133 -5.00 -1.25 -7.51
CA MET A 133 -4.30 -0.88 -8.72
C MET A 133 -5.27 -0.43 -9.81
N VAL A 134 -4.93 0.63 -10.52
CA VAL A 134 -5.67 1.10 -11.70
C VAL A 134 -4.69 1.48 -12.80
N ALA A 135 -4.98 1.09 -14.03
CA ALA A 135 -4.16 1.38 -15.21
C ALA A 135 -4.81 2.46 -16.08
N MET A 136 -4.02 3.40 -16.58
CA MET A 136 -4.45 4.26 -17.68
C MET A 136 -4.55 3.46 -18.99
N SER A 137 -5.29 3.98 -19.97
CA SER A 137 -5.53 3.33 -21.26
C SER A 137 -4.28 3.06 -22.11
N GLY A 138 -3.17 3.73 -21.81
CA GLY A 138 -1.88 3.52 -22.50
C GLY A 138 -1.05 2.36 -21.96
N VAL A 139 -1.51 1.69 -20.91
CA VAL A 139 -0.81 0.54 -20.32
C VAL A 139 -1.10 -0.72 -21.13
N SER A 140 -0.06 -1.32 -21.70
CA SER A 140 -0.16 -2.58 -22.43
C SER A 140 -0.37 -3.77 -21.49
N GLN A 141 -0.86 -4.91 -22.02
CA GLN A 141 -1.04 -6.12 -21.24
C GLN A 141 0.26 -6.62 -20.58
N PRO A 142 1.43 -6.66 -21.25
CA PRO A 142 2.69 -7.01 -20.59
C PRO A 142 3.08 -6.05 -19.46
N GLN A 143 2.81 -4.75 -19.61
CA GLN A 143 3.06 -3.77 -18.56
C GLN A 143 2.12 -3.95 -17.37
N ARG A 144 0.85 -4.29 -17.63
CA ARG A 144 -0.11 -4.63 -16.57
C ARG A 144 0.34 -5.85 -15.77
N GLU A 145 0.81 -6.89 -16.44
CA GLU A 145 1.36 -8.10 -15.82
C GLU A 145 2.64 -7.81 -15.00
N ALA A 146 3.52 -6.95 -15.51
CA ALA A 146 4.72 -6.51 -14.80
C ALA A 146 4.34 -5.73 -13.52
N ALA A 147 3.39 -4.79 -13.60
CA ALA A 147 2.89 -4.06 -12.44
C ALA A 147 2.30 -5.00 -11.37
N ASP A 148 1.48 -5.96 -11.80
CA ASP A 148 0.88 -6.97 -10.90
C ASP A 148 1.96 -7.81 -10.23
N ALA A 149 2.94 -8.31 -10.97
CA ALA A 149 4.03 -9.11 -10.43
C ALA A 149 4.90 -8.33 -9.42
N ILE A 150 5.16 -7.04 -9.69
CA ILE A 150 5.91 -6.16 -8.78
C ILE A 150 5.14 -6.01 -7.46
N MET A 151 3.84 -5.71 -7.50
CA MET A 151 3.07 -5.48 -6.28
C MET A 151 2.79 -6.78 -5.52
N ARG A 152 2.60 -7.92 -6.22
CA ARG A 152 2.46 -9.26 -5.61
C ARG A 152 3.70 -9.73 -4.88
N ALA A 153 4.86 -9.16 -5.15
CA ALA A 153 6.07 -9.49 -4.38
C ALA A 153 5.96 -9.15 -2.89
N VAL A 154 5.01 -8.31 -2.49
CA VAL A 154 4.81 -7.86 -1.10
C VAL A 154 3.39 -8.09 -0.57
N GLY A 155 2.53 -8.81 -1.31
CA GLY A 155 1.18 -9.14 -0.86
C GLY A 155 0.18 -9.34 -2.00
N ALA A 156 -1.11 -9.23 -1.69
CA ALA A 156 -2.19 -9.38 -2.67
C ALA A 156 -2.41 -8.10 -3.50
N THR A 157 -3.02 -8.25 -4.67
CA THR A 157 -3.40 -7.14 -5.55
C THR A 157 -4.88 -7.21 -5.90
N VAL A 158 -5.50 -6.03 -6.06
CA VAL A 158 -6.88 -5.87 -6.55
C VAL A 158 -6.87 -4.83 -7.66
N TRP A 159 -7.23 -5.25 -8.87
CA TRP A 159 -7.39 -4.35 -9.99
C TRP A 159 -8.76 -3.66 -9.95
N LEU A 160 -8.75 -2.37 -10.25
CA LEU A 160 -9.92 -1.50 -10.27
C LEU A 160 -10.17 -1.03 -11.71
N ASP A 161 -11.46 -0.83 -12.03
CA ASP A 161 -11.87 -0.36 -13.35
C ASP A 161 -11.92 1.17 -13.45
N ASP A 162 -11.94 1.87 -12.30
CA ASP A 162 -12.00 3.34 -12.21
C ASP A 162 -11.01 3.87 -11.18
N GLU A 163 -10.27 4.92 -11.55
CA GLU A 163 -9.33 5.60 -10.66
C GLU A 163 -10.02 6.21 -9.42
N ALA A 164 -11.27 6.62 -9.52
CA ALA A 164 -12.04 7.14 -8.39
C ALA A 164 -12.18 6.11 -7.24
N LEU A 165 -12.00 4.82 -7.51
CA LEU A 165 -12.02 3.76 -6.51
C LEU A 165 -10.73 3.68 -5.66
N ILE A 166 -9.66 4.38 -6.04
CA ILE A 166 -8.42 4.44 -5.25
C ILE A 166 -8.64 5.17 -3.91
N ASP A 167 -9.53 6.17 -3.84
CA ASP A 167 -9.82 6.84 -2.57
C ASP A 167 -10.59 5.94 -1.59
N PRO A 168 -11.63 5.20 -1.98
CA PRO A 168 -12.18 4.10 -1.17
C PRO A 168 -11.14 3.05 -0.75
N VAL A 169 -10.27 2.60 -1.66
CA VAL A 169 -9.17 1.67 -1.31
C VAL A 169 -8.23 2.28 -0.28
N THR A 170 -7.88 3.56 -0.42
CA THR A 170 -7.06 4.28 0.55
C THR A 170 -7.72 4.27 1.93
N ALA A 171 -9.01 4.54 1.99
CA ALA A 171 -9.78 4.53 3.24
C ALA A 171 -9.86 3.14 3.87
N VAL A 172 -10.09 2.08 3.07
CA VAL A 172 -10.29 0.72 3.59
C VAL A 172 -8.98 0.04 3.93
N SER A 173 -8.00 0.04 3.00
CA SER A 173 -6.77 -0.74 3.15
C SER A 173 -5.51 0.11 3.36
N GLY A 174 -5.41 1.27 2.73
CA GLY A 174 -4.26 2.17 2.91
C GLY A 174 -4.14 2.67 4.34
N SER A 175 -5.23 3.20 4.89
CA SER A 175 -5.35 3.65 6.27
C SER A 175 -5.72 2.52 7.25
N GLY A 176 -6.19 1.39 6.74
CA GLY A 176 -6.71 0.25 7.51
C GLY A 176 -5.80 -0.23 8.64
N PRO A 177 -4.46 -0.34 8.46
CA PRO A 177 -3.57 -0.76 9.53
C PRO A 177 -3.67 0.13 10.78
N ALA A 178 -3.86 1.44 10.61
CA ALA A 178 -4.04 2.35 11.75
C ALA A 178 -5.33 2.05 12.53
N TYR A 179 -6.39 1.62 11.87
CA TYR A 179 -7.64 1.23 12.54
C TYR A 179 -7.46 -0.06 13.35
N VAL A 180 -6.73 -1.03 12.80
CA VAL A 180 -6.40 -2.26 13.53
C VAL A 180 -5.60 -1.92 14.80
N TYR A 181 -4.59 -1.05 14.70
CA TYR A 181 -3.83 -0.62 15.87
C TYR A 181 -4.71 0.09 16.89
N TYR A 182 -5.60 0.96 16.46
CA TYR A 182 -6.55 1.64 17.33
C TYR A 182 -7.48 0.67 18.07
N PHE A 183 -7.97 -0.37 17.41
CA PHE A 183 -8.76 -1.42 18.07
C PHE A 183 -7.93 -2.24 19.06
N ILE A 184 -6.67 -2.57 18.72
CA ILE A 184 -5.77 -3.28 19.63
C ILE A 184 -5.49 -2.44 20.87
N GLU A 185 -5.24 -1.13 20.72
CA GLU A 185 -5.06 -0.20 21.85
C GLU A 185 -6.30 -0.16 22.75
N ALA A 186 -7.49 -0.07 22.18
CA ALA A 186 -8.73 -0.06 22.97
C ALA A 186 -8.95 -1.38 23.72
N MET A 187 -8.65 -2.53 23.10
CA MET A 187 -8.73 -3.83 23.77
C MET A 187 -7.68 -3.98 24.87
N GLN A 188 -6.47 -3.48 24.65
CA GLN A 188 -5.41 -3.46 25.65
C GLN A 188 -5.81 -2.64 26.88
N GLN A 189 -6.36 -1.45 26.68
CA GLN A 189 -6.85 -0.60 27.77
C GLN A 189 -7.95 -1.30 28.55
N ALA A 190 -8.97 -1.84 27.88
CA ALA A 190 -10.05 -2.55 28.53
C ALA A 190 -9.57 -3.79 29.31
N ALA A 191 -8.56 -4.52 28.77
CA ALA A 191 -7.96 -5.66 29.44
C ALA A 191 -7.32 -5.26 30.77
N GLN A 192 -6.63 -4.11 30.84
CA GLN A 192 -6.03 -3.59 32.07
C GLN A 192 -7.11 -3.19 33.10
N GLU A 193 -8.19 -2.56 32.64
CA GLU A 193 -9.34 -2.20 33.51
C GLU A 193 -10.04 -3.44 34.07
N LEU A 194 -9.95 -4.58 33.37
CA LEU A 194 -10.46 -5.89 33.79
C LEU A 194 -9.45 -6.70 34.64
N GLY A 195 -8.25 -6.16 34.93
CA GLY A 195 -7.27 -6.76 35.84
C GLY A 195 -6.15 -7.56 35.17
N LEU A 196 -6.03 -7.55 33.85
CA LEU A 196 -4.89 -8.14 33.13
C LEU A 196 -3.69 -7.19 33.12
N SER A 197 -2.46 -7.73 32.96
CA SER A 197 -1.30 -6.87 32.72
C SER A 197 -1.35 -6.24 31.32
N ALA A 198 -0.60 -5.16 31.11
CA ALA A 198 -0.50 -4.52 29.79
C ALA A 198 0.03 -5.50 28.72
N GLU A 199 1.02 -6.31 29.08
CA GLU A 199 1.62 -7.32 28.20
C GLU A 199 0.60 -8.40 27.84
N GLN A 200 -0.15 -8.92 28.81
CA GLN A 200 -1.20 -9.91 28.59
C GLN A 200 -2.30 -9.35 27.68
N GLY A 201 -2.76 -8.11 27.93
CA GLY A 201 -3.78 -7.45 27.10
C GLY A 201 -3.31 -7.27 25.65
N THR A 202 -2.05 -6.86 25.45
CA THR A 202 -1.45 -6.68 24.13
C THR A 202 -1.35 -8.00 23.38
N GLU A 203 -0.79 -9.04 24.00
CA GLU A 203 -0.61 -10.36 23.39
C GLU A 203 -1.95 -10.98 22.98
N LEU A 204 -2.94 -10.95 23.87
CA LEU A 204 -4.28 -11.47 23.60
C LEU A 204 -4.96 -10.72 22.47
N ALA A 205 -4.90 -9.38 22.45
CA ALA A 205 -5.51 -8.59 21.38
C ALA A 205 -4.87 -8.87 20.03
N ILE A 206 -3.54 -8.81 19.91
CA ILE A 206 -2.82 -9.06 18.66
C ILE A 206 -3.12 -10.48 18.13
N ALA A 207 -2.98 -11.51 18.98
CA ALA A 207 -3.20 -12.90 18.59
C ALA A 207 -4.65 -13.12 18.11
N THR A 208 -5.63 -12.45 18.76
CA THR A 208 -7.04 -12.51 18.37
C THR A 208 -7.26 -11.90 16.98
N PHE A 209 -6.72 -10.70 16.70
CA PHE A 209 -6.83 -10.08 15.38
C PHE A 209 -6.18 -10.93 14.28
N VAL A 210 -4.97 -11.41 14.52
CA VAL A 210 -4.25 -12.26 13.56
C VAL A 210 -5.05 -13.54 13.28
N GLY A 211 -5.46 -14.26 14.33
CA GLY A 211 -6.18 -15.53 14.17
C GLY A 211 -7.54 -15.38 13.51
N ALA A 212 -8.34 -14.40 13.93
CA ALA A 212 -9.66 -14.17 13.37
C ALA A 212 -9.58 -13.70 11.90
N SER A 213 -8.61 -12.85 11.55
CA SER A 213 -8.40 -12.41 10.17
C SER A 213 -7.94 -13.56 9.27
N GLN A 214 -7.08 -14.45 9.76
CA GLN A 214 -6.66 -15.64 9.02
C GLN A 214 -7.80 -16.62 8.80
N LEU A 215 -8.64 -16.86 9.81
CA LEU A 215 -9.85 -17.68 9.64
C LEU A 215 -10.80 -17.07 8.61
N ALA A 216 -11.01 -15.77 8.66
CA ALA A 216 -11.84 -15.08 7.67
C ALA A 216 -11.28 -15.18 6.26
N ALA A 217 -9.96 -15.03 6.08
CA ALA A 217 -9.29 -15.14 4.78
C ALA A 217 -9.33 -16.56 4.18
N GLN A 218 -9.41 -17.60 5.00
CA GLN A 218 -9.48 -19.00 4.57
C GLN A 218 -10.92 -19.50 4.40
N SER A 219 -11.91 -18.72 4.83
CA SER A 219 -13.32 -19.11 4.75
C SER A 219 -13.95 -18.65 3.43
N THR A 220 -14.86 -19.45 2.90
CA THR A 220 -15.74 -19.09 1.79
C THR A 220 -17.08 -18.54 2.26
N GLU A 221 -17.31 -18.51 3.56
CA GLU A 221 -18.59 -18.05 4.14
C GLU A 221 -18.58 -16.51 4.34
N PRO A 222 -19.76 -15.88 4.31
CA PRO A 222 -19.88 -14.47 4.65
C PRO A 222 -19.35 -14.18 6.07
N ILE A 223 -18.72 -13.02 6.25
CA ILE A 223 -18.18 -12.60 7.56
C ILE A 223 -19.27 -12.56 8.65
N SER A 224 -20.51 -12.24 8.31
CA SER A 224 -21.65 -12.28 9.25
C SER A 224 -21.85 -13.67 9.83
N VAL A 225 -21.72 -14.72 9.01
CA VAL A 225 -21.87 -16.11 9.43
C VAL A 225 -20.73 -16.51 10.37
N LEU A 226 -19.48 -16.13 10.06
CA LEU A 226 -18.36 -16.38 10.96
C LEU A 226 -18.56 -15.71 12.33
N ARG A 227 -19.07 -14.48 12.36
CA ARG A 227 -19.41 -13.79 13.60
C ARG A 227 -20.51 -14.52 14.37
N GLU A 228 -21.56 -14.97 13.72
CA GLU A 228 -22.68 -15.71 14.34
C GLU A 228 -22.22 -17.00 14.99
N ARG A 229 -21.31 -17.74 14.36
CA ARG A 229 -20.76 -19.02 14.90
C ARG A 229 -20.04 -18.87 16.23
N VAL A 230 -19.49 -17.70 16.52
CA VAL A 230 -18.82 -17.42 17.80
C VAL A 230 -19.72 -16.63 18.77
N THR A 231 -21.01 -16.50 18.44
CA THR A 231 -22.00 -15.70 19.21
C THR A 231 -23.14 -16.58 19.72
N SER A 232 -22.92 -17.28 20.85
CA SER A 232 -24.01 -18.03 21.49
C SER A 232 -25.01 -17.10 22.19
N LYS A 233 -26.29 -17.42 22.08
CA LYS A 233 -27.38 -16.64 22.70
C LYS A 233 -27.17 -16.53 24.23
N GLY A 234 -27.14 -15.29 24.74
CA GLY A 234 -26.93 -15.00 26.15
C GLY A 234 -25.50 -15.19 26.66
N GLY A 235 -24.53 -15.50 25.77
CA GLY A 235 -23.12 -15.61 26.11
C GLY A 235 -22.38 -14.27 26.17
N THR A 236 -21.09 -14.31 26.51
CA THR A 236 -20.24 -13.13 26.63
C THR A 236 -20.10 -12.37 25.31
N THR A 237 -19.92 -13.08 24.19
CA THR A 237 -19.84 -12.47 22.86
C THR A 237 -21.15 -11.77 22.49
N TYR A 238 -22.31 -12.38 22.83
CA TYR A 238 -23.61 -11.74 22.59
C TYR A 238 -23.74 -10.43 23.38
N ALA A 239 -23.38 -10.42 24.65
CA ALA A 239 -23.43 -9.22 25.49
C ALA A 239 -22.52 -8.10 24.96
N ALA A 240 -21.29 -8.44 24.53
CA ALA A 240 -20.35 -7.50 23.95
C ALA A 240 -20.86 -6.90 22.64
N LEU A 241 -21.36 -7.74 21.71
CA LEU A 241 -21.91 -7.28 20.44
C LEU A 241 -23.16 -6.41 20.63
N ALA A 242 -24.06 -6.78 21.55
CA ALA A 242 -25.21 -5.95 21.89
C ALA A 242 -24.82 -4.56 22.40
N SER A 243 -23.78 -4.47 23.22
CA SER A 243 -23.20 -3.19 23.68
C SER A 243 -22.63 -2.37 22.53
N MET A 244 -21.85 -3.00 21.61
CA MET A 244 -21.30 -2.33 20.44
C MET A 244 -22.41 -1.82 19.49
N GLU A 245 -23.44 -2.62 19.26
CA GLU A 245 -24.58 -2.24 18.42
C GLU A 245 -25.34 -1.04 19.04
N SER A 246 -25.64 -1.09 20.34
CA SER A 246 -26.33 0.02 21.04
C SER A 246 -25.52 1.31 21.04
N SER A 247 -24.20 1.20 21.04
CA SER A 247 -23.25 2.33 20.96
C SER A 247 -23.01 2.82 19.52
N GLY A 248 -23.59 2.19 18.50
CA GLY A 248 -23.44 2.60 17.10
C GLY A 248 -22.02 2.45 16.55
N VAL A 249 -21.23 1.47 17.04
CA VAL A 249 -19.82 1.27 16.63
C VAL A 249 -19.72 1.03 15.13
N LYS A 250 -20.60 0.23 14.53
CA LYS A 250 -20.61 -0.04 13.09
C LYS A 250 -20.78 1.23 12.26
N ASP A 251 -21.71 2.10 12.67
CA ASP A 251 -21.93 3.39 11.99
C ASP A 251 -20.77 4.35 12.19
N ALA A 252 -20.13 4.33 13.36
CA ALA A 252 -18.93 5.11 13.63
C ALA A 252 -17.77 4.72 12.70
N ILE A 253 -17.53 3.41 12.50
CA ILE A 253 -16.54 2.90 11.55
C ILE A 253 -16.89 3.36 10.13
N ALA A 254 -18.14 3.20 9.69
CA ALA A 254 -18.57 3.62 8.36
C ALA A 254 -18.34 5.13 8.12
N ARG A 255 -18.66 5.97 9.10
CA ARG A 255 -18.40 7.42 9.04
C ARG A 255 -16.89 7.72 8.94
N ALA A 256 -16.06 7.04 9.73
CA ALA A 256 -14.60 7.22 9.70
C ALA A 256 -13.99 6.90 8.33
N LEU A 257 -14.41 5.78 7.71
CA LEU A 257 -13.94 5.40 6.37
C LEU A 257 -14.39 6.40 5.30
N LYS A 258 -15.64 6.89 5.38
CA LYS A 258 -16.14 7.94 4.47
C LYS A 258 -15.31 9.24 4.60
N ALA A 259 -14.96 9.64 5.82
CA ALA A 259 -14.12 10.80 6.07
C ALA A 259 -12.70 10.61 5.46
N ALA A 260 -12.12 9.42 5.61
CA ALA A 260 -10.82 9.11 5.02
C ALA A 260 -10.86 9.13 3.47
N ALA A 261 -11.91 8.58 2.86
CA ALA A 261 -12.09 8.62 1.40
C ALA A 261 -12.27 10.07 0.89
N ALA A 262 -13.08 10.87 1.59
CA ALA A 262 -13.26 12.30 1.26
C ALA A 262 -11.93 13.05 1.32
N ARG A 263 -11.12 12.81 2.36
CA ARG A 263 -9.80 13.44 2.49
C ARG A 263 -8.84 12.97 1.39
N GLY A 264 -8.89 11.71 0.98
CA GLY A 264 -8.12 11.17 -0.16
C GLY A 264 -8.41 11.95 -1.44
N LYS A 265 -9.68 12.19 -1.74
CA LYS A 265 -10.12 12.98 -2.90
C LYS A 265 -9.63 14.43 -2.81
N GLU A 266 -9.80 15.10 -1.66
CA GLU A 266 -9.30 16.48 -1.44
C GLU A 266 -7.78 16.57 -1.68
N LEU A 267 -7.00 15.62 -1.16
CA LEU A 267 -5.55 15.58 -1.39
C LEU A 267 -5.24 15.42 -2.88
N GLY A 268 -6.00 14.61 -3.62
CA GLY A 268 -5.85 14.49 -5.07
C GLY A 268 -6.10 15.81 -5.81
N GLU A 269 -7.07 16.60 -5.35
CA GLU A 269 -7.34 17.92 -5.88
C GLU A 269 -6.27 18.95 -5.47
N GLU A 270 -5.78 18.89 -4.23
CA GLU A 270 -4.73 19.79 -3.72
C GLU A 270 -3.40 19.58 -4.45
N PHE A 271 -2.93 18.34 -4.55
CA PHE A 271 -1.64 18.04 -5.20
C PHE A 271 -1.69 18.13 -6.72
N GLY A 272 -2.87 17.99 -7.33
CA GLY A 272 -3.06 18.12 -8.77
C GLY A 272 -3.15 19.57 -9.26
N ARG A 273 -3.15 20.57 -8.37
CA ARG A 273 -3.16 21.99 -8.78
C ARG A 273 -1.80 22.39 -9.37
N ASP A 274 -1.85 23.25 -10.38
CA ASP A 274 -0.67 23.84 -11.05
C ASP A 274 -0.01 24.92 -10.22
#